data_9b7e15961ef36fa881626f169cbde5d7
#
_entry.id   9b7e15961ef36fa881626f169cbde5d7
#
_cell.length_a   1.000
_cell.length_b   1.000
_cell.length_c   1.000
_cell.angle_alpha   90.00
_cell.angle_beta   90.00
_cell.angle_gamma   90.00
#
_symmetry.space_group_name_H-M   'P 1'
#
loop_
_entity.id
_entity.type
_entity.pdbx_description
1 polymer ?
#
loop_
_entity_poly.entity_id
_entity_poly.type
_entity_poly.pdbx_seq_one_letter_code
_entity_poly.pdbx_strand_id
1 'polypeptide(L)'
;MTGPGTGGHAIVVRDAFKQYGDFVALDHVDFVVPAGSLTALLGPSGSGKSTLLRTIAGLDQPDSGNITINGRDVTRVPPQRRGIGFVFQHYAAFKHLTVRDNVAYGLKIRKRPKAEIRDKVDNLLEVLGLSGFHGRYPNQLSGGQRQRMALARALAVDPEVLLLDEPFGALDAKVREDLRAWLRRLHDEVHVTTVLVTHDQAEALDVADRIAVLNSGRIEQVGSPTEVYDAPANAFVMSFLGAVSALNGALVRPHDIRVGRTPEMAVAAADGTGESTGVTRAVVDRIVVLGFEVRVELTSAATGGAFTAQITRGDAEALALQEGDTVYVRATRVPPIAGAAPAVGDDSAGSTPSAAQIGVGGQ
;
A
#
# COMPACT_ATOMS: atom_id res chain seq x y z
N MET A 1 21.47 -26.25 3.79
CA MET A 1 21.15 -25.81 2.42
C MET A 1 19.87 -26.53 1.99
N THR A 2 18.74 -25.97 2.28
CA THR A 2 17.45 -26.41 1.76
C THR A 2 16.97 -25.27 0.85
N GLY A 3 16.82 -25.57 -0.43
CA GLY A 3 16.40 -24.65 -1.48
C GLY A 3 15.00 -24.09 -1.24
N PRO A 4 14.57 -23.02 -1.98
CA PRO A 4 13.27 -22.40 -1.81
C PRO A 4 12.18 -23.42 -2.12
N GLY A 5 11.45 -23.82 -1.07
CA GLY A 5 10.34 -24.73 -1.16
C GLY A 5 9.27 -24.16 -2.11
N THR A 6 8.67 -25.04 -2.87
CA THR A 6 7.46 -24.80 -3.67
C THR A 6 6.39 -24.14 -2.78
N GLY A 7 6.31 -22.79 -2.81
CA GLY A 7 5.49 -22.00 -1.92
C GLY A 7 4.01 -22.30 -2.15
N GLY A 8 3.42 -23.05 -1.22
CA GLY A 8 1.97 -23.21 -1.13
C GLY A 8 1.31 -21.86 -0.81
N HIS A 9 0.05 -21.70 -1.19
CA HIS A 9 -0.75 -20.54 -0.82
C HIS A 9 -1.42 -20.79 0.53
N ALA A 10 -1.22 -19.87 1.49
CA ALA A 10 -1.87 -19.98 2.80
C ALA A 10 -3.31 -19.48 2.78
N ILE A 11 -3.61 -18.44 1.99
CA ILE A 11 -4.97 -17.94 1.81
C ILE A 11 -5.25 -17.87 0.31
N VAL A 12 -6.41 -18.39 -0.11
CA VAL A 12 -6.93 -18.21 -1.46
C VAL A 12 -8.39 -17.77 -1.35
N VAL A 13 -8.69 -16.62 -1.89
CA VAL A 13 -10.04 -16.10 -2.11
C VAL A 13 -10.34 -16.21 -3.59
N ARG A 14 -11.49 -16.74 -3.95
CA ARG A 14 -11.92 -16.91 -5.34
C ARG A 14 -13.30 -16.31 -5.53
N ASP A 15 -13.39 -15.40 -6.49
CA ASP A 15 -14.65 -14.80 -6.96
C ASP A 15 -15.52 -14.26 -5.80
N ALA A 16 -14.87 -13.65 -4.79
CA ALA A 16 -15.59 -13.19 -3.60
C ALA A 16 -16.41 -11.95 -3.92
N PHE A 17 -17.71 -12.05 -3.74
CA PHE A 17 -18.67 -10.97 -3.88
C PHE A 17 -19.32 -10.67 -2.53
N LYS A 18 -19.44 -9.36 -2.19
CA LYS A 18 -20.12 -8.90 -0.97
C LYS A 18 -20.82 -7.58 -1.21
N GLN A 19 -22.11 -7.53 -0.88
CA GLN A 19 -22.94 -6.32 -1.00
C GLN A 19 -23.65 -6.02 0.32
N TYR A 20 -23.79 -4.73 0.63
CA TYR A 20 -24.56 -4.22 1.76
C TYR A 20 -25.59 -3.21 1.25
N GLY A 21 -26.85 -3.62 1.17
CA GLY A 21 -27.86 -2.82 0.47
C GLY A 21 -27.46 -2.59 -0.99
N ASP A 22 -27.36 -1.33 -1.40
CA ASP A 22 -26.93 -0.95 -2.76
C ASP A 22 -25.39 -0.81 -2.91
N PHE A 23 -24.64 -0.94 -1.82
CA PHE A 23 -23.19 -0.78 -1.83
C PHE A 23 -22.47 -2.11 -2.03
N VAL A 24 -21.75 -2.24 -3.16
CA VAL A 24 -20.88 -3.39 -3.45
C VAL A 24 -19.54 -3.15 -2.77
N ALA A 25 -19.24 -3.94 -1.74
CA ALA A 25 -18.02 -3.84 -0.95
C ALA A 25 -16.89 -4.72 -1.51
N LEU A 26 -17.22 -5.88 -2.07
CA LEU A 26 -16.31 -6.76 -2.80
C LEU A 26 -16.97 -7.14 -4.13
N ASP A 27 -16.27 -6.93 -5.22
CA ASP A 27 -16.76 -7.14 -6.58
C ASP A 27 -15.92 -8.19 -7.29
N HIS A 28 -16.30 -9.46 -7.13
CA HIS A 28 -15.63 -10.62 -7.74
C HIS A 28 -14.13 -10.67 -7.47
N VAL A 29 -13.75 -10.58 -6.19
CA VAL A 29 -12.35 -10.50 -5.77
C VAL A 29 -11.67 -11.87 -5.81
N ASP A 30 -10.58 -11.93 -6.59
CA ASP A 30 -9.57 -13.00 -6.52
C ASP A 30 -8.35 -12.49 -5.74
N PHE A 31 -7.97 -13.18 -4.66
CA PHE A 31 -6.85 -12.78 -3.82
C PHE A 31 -6.09 -13.99 -3.28
N VAL A 32 -4.76 -13.96 -3.43
CA VAL A 32 -3.87 -15.04 -3.00
C VAL A 32 -2.78 -14.51 -2.11
N VAL A 33 -2.60 -15.13 -0.94
CA VAL A 33 -1.51 -14.83 0.01
C VAL A 33 -0.59 -16.04 0.08
N PRO A 34 0.70 -15.90 -0.29
CA PRO A 34 1.69 -16.95 -0.13
C PRO A 34 1.89 -17.33 1.34
N ALA A 35 2.20 -18.61 1.60
CA ALA A 35 2.50 -19.07 2.94
C ALA A 35 3.76 -18.37 3.49
N GLY A 36 3.70 -17.94 4.74
CA GLY A 36 4.80 -17.27 5.43
C GLY A 36 5.09 -15.85 4.95
N SER A 37 4.25 -15.25 4.06
CA SER A 37 4.44 -13.86 3.64
C SER A 37 3.65 -12.87 4.48
N LEU A 38 4.15 -11.62 4.54
CA LEU A 38 3.41 -10.46 5.01
C LEU A 38 2.86 -9.71 3.79
N THR A 39 1.54 -9.77 3.59
CA THR A 39 0.87 -9.12 2.48
C THR A 39 0.03 -7.94 2.98
N ALA A 40 0.29 -6.73 2.45
CA ALA A 40 -0.50 -5.55 2.75
C ALA A 40 -1.69 -5.42 1.78
N LEU A 41 -2.88 -5.21 2.32
CA LEU A 41 -4.06 -4.73 1.59
C LEU A 41 -4.09 -3.21 1.70
N LEU A 42 -3.81 -2.53 0.60
CA LEU A 42 -3.68 -1.09 0.51
C LEU A 42 -4.79 -0.51 -0.38
N GLY A 43 -5.29 0.66 -0.08
CA GLY A 43 -6.34 1.32 -0.86
C GLY A 43 -7.04 2.45 -0.11
N PRO A 44 -7.84 3.28 -0.78
CA PRO A 44 -8.58 4.38 -0.14
C PRO A 44 -9.64 3.86 0.84
N SER A 45 -10.16 4.77 1.66
CA SER A 45 -11.28 4.46 2.55
C SER A 45 -12.50 4.01 1.72
N GLY A 46 -13.19 2.97 2.17
CA GLY A 46 -14.34 2.41 1.46
C GLY A 46 -14.00 1.49 0.27
N SER A 47 -12.72 1.19 0.00
CA SER A 47 -12.33 0.30 -1.11
C SER A 47 -12.61 -1.19 -0.89
N GLY A 48 -13.07 -1.61 0.30
CA GLY A 48 -13.39 -3.01 0.60
C GLY A 48 -12.35 -3.77 1.44
N LYS A 49 -11.22 -3.16 1.82
CA LYS A 49 -10.11 -3.82 2.58
C LYS A 49 -10.56 -4.52 3.86
N SER A 50 -11.19 -3.78 4.76
CA SER A 50 -11.67 -4.36 6.04
C SER A 50 -12.77 -5.39 5.81
N THR A 51 -13.60 -5.23 4.76
CA THR A 51 -14.60 -6.24 4.37
C THR A 51 -13.92 -7.53 3.93
N LEU A 52 -12.90 -7.44 3.04
CA LEU A 52 -12.13 -8.61 2.61
C LEU A 52 -11.45 -9.29 3.80
N LEU A 53 -10.80 -8.51 4.68
CA LEU A 53 -10.13 -9.04 5.87
C LEU A 53 -11.12 -9.77 6.80
N ARG A 54 -12.30 -9.15 7.07
CA ARG A 54 -13.35 -9.74 7.89
C ARG A 54 -13.96 -10.99 7.25
N THR A 55 -14.08 -11.01 5.94
CA THR A 55 -14.59 -12.16 5.19
C THR A 55 -13.61 -13.34 5.29
N ILE A 56 -12.29 -13.09 5.15
CA ILE A 56 -11.25 -14.09 5.40
C ILE A 56 -11.32 -14.58 6.86
N ALA A 57 -11.54 -13.67 7.81
CA ALA A 57 -11.66 -14.04 9.22
C ALA A 57 -12.94 -14.83 9.56
N GLY A 58 -13.96 -14.80 8.71
CA GLY A 58 -15.28 -15.39 8.97
C GLY A 58 -16.14 -14.55 9.92
N LEU A 59 -15.78 -13.29 10.13
CA LEU A 59 -16.58 -12.30 10.85
C LEU A 59 -17.72 -11.78 9.99
N ASP A 60 -17.50 -11.77 8.66
CA ASP A 60 -18.50 -11.55 7.63
C ASP A 60 -18.52 -12.77 6.69
N GLN A 61 -19.64 -13.00 6.01
CA GLN A 61 -19.74 -14.03 4.97
C GLN A 61 -19.84 -13.37 3.61
N PRO A 62 -19.13 -13.89 2.59
CA PRO A 62 -19.34 -13.46 1.22
C PRO A 62 -20.73 -13.90 0.76
N ASP A 63 -21.34 -13.15 -0.15
CA ASP A 63 -22.62 -13.52 -0.75
C ASP A 63 -22.42 -14.57 -1.83
N SER A 64 -21.25 -14.54 -2.52
CA SER A 64 -20.77 -15.63 -3.40
C SER A 64 -19.24 -15.75 -3.37
N GLY A 65 -18.71 -16.78 -4.03
CA GLY A 65 -17.29 -17.10 -4.03
C GLY A 65 -16.89 -18.02 -2.88
N ASN A 66 -15.59 -18.33 -2.79
CA ASN A 66 -15.06 -19.19 -1.75
C ASN A 66 -13.73 -18.74 -1.18
N ILE A 67 -13.43 -19.19 0.04
CA ILE A 67 -12.21 -18.87 0.78
C ILE A 67 -11.58 -20.17 1.28
N THR A 68 -10.30 -20.37 0.98
CA THR A 68 -9.52 -21.46 1.54
C THR A 68 -8.36 -20.95 2.38
N ILE A 69 -8.07 -21.64 3.48
CA ILE A 69 -6.90 -21.42 4.31
C ILE A 69 -6.14 -22.74 4.41
N ASN A 70 -4.86 -22.73 4.02
CA ASN A 70 -4.01 -23.91 3.94
C ASN A 70 -4.69 -25.07 3.20
N GLY A 71 -5.34 -24.77 2.06
CA GLY A 71 -6.05 -25.75 1.23
C GLY A 71 -7.40 -26.22 1.77
N ARG A 72 -7.81 -25.77 2.98
CA ARG A 72 -9.12 -26.11 3.58
C ARG A 72 -10.14 -25.04 3.24
N ASP A 73 -11.28 -25.41 2.69
CA ASP A 73 -12.41 -24.48 2.52
C ASP A 73 -12.94 -24.03 3.90
N VAL A 74 -12.90 -22.71 4.11
CA VAL A 74 -13.36 -22.06 5.34
C VAL A 74 -14.52 -21.12 5.10
N THR A 75 -15.08 -21.06 3.93
CA THR A 75 -16.10 -20.08 3.52
C THR A 75 -17.25 -19.98 4.52
N ARG A 76 -17.76 -21.13 4.99
CA ARG A 76 -18.85 -21.20 5.98
C ARG A 76 -18.39 -21.62 7.37
N VAL A 77 -17.08 -21.72 7.61
CA VAL A 77 -16.53 -22.09 8.91
C VAL A 77 -16.55 -20.85 9.82
N PRO A 78 -17.06 -20.96 11.08
CA PRO A 78 -17.08 -19.83 12.00
C PRO A 78 -15.66 -19.41 12.41
N PRO A 79 -15.42 -18.13 12.78
CA PRO A 79 -14.10 -17.57 13.06
C PRO A 79 -13.25 -18.40 14.03
N GLN A 80 -13.87 -18.92 15.09
CA GLN A 80 -13.18 -19.67 16.15
C GLN A 80 -12.55 -20.98 15.67
N ARG A 81 -12.93 -21.47 14.48
CA ARG A 81 -12.47 -22.73 13.89
C ARG A 81 -11.60 -22.53 12.65
N ARG A 82 -11.27 -21.28 12.27
CA ARG A 82 -10.45 -20.97 11.09
C ARG A 82 -8.94 -20.98 11.36
N GLY A 83 -8.50 -21.08 12.63
CA GLY A 83 -7.07 -21.05 12.98
C GLY A 83 -6.43 -19.66 12.84
N ILE A 84 -7.20 -18.59 13.00
CA ILE A 84 -6.78 -17.21 12.74
C ILE A 84 -6.53 -16.46 14.04
N GLY A 85 -5.48 -15.63 14.06
CA GLY A 85 -5.29 -14.53 14.99
C GLY A 85 -5.78 -13.22 14.35
N PHE A 86 -6.62 -12.47 15.06
CA PHE A 86 -7.16 -11.21 14.54
C PHE A 86 -6.86 -10.04 15.49
N VAL A 87 -6.31 -8.95 14.94
CA VAL A 87 -6.09 -7.69 15.65
C VAL A 87 -7.00 -6.62 15.03
N PHE A 88 -7.94 -6.12 15.85
CA PHE A 88 -8.89 -5.09 15.44
C PHE A 88 -8.25 -3.70 15.50
N GLN A 89 -8.72 -2.78 14.69
CA GLN A 89 -8.30 -1.37 14.63
C GLN A 89 -8.28 -0.67 16.01
N HIS A 90 -9.25 -0.97 16.89
CA HIS A 90 -9.32 -0.43 18.23
C HIS A 90 -8.80 -1.39 19.30
N TYR A 91 -7.96 -2.39 18.92
CA TYR A 91 -7.28 -3.38 19.76
C TYR A 91 -8.23 -4.33 20.52
N ALA A 92 -9.52 -4.01 20.66
CA ALA A 92 -10.56 -4.80 21.34
C ALA A 92 -10.08 -5.40 22.67
N ALA A 93 -9.39 -4.61 23.50
CA ALA A 93 -8.85 -5.06 24.78
C ALA A 93 -9.97 -5.32 25.79
N PHE A 94 -9.87 -6.40 26.56
CA PHE A 94 -10.75 -6.67 27.71
C PHE A 94 -10.35 -5.73 28.85
N LYS A 95 -11.07 -4.63 29.02
CA LYS A 95 -10.72 -3.52 29.94
C LYS A 95 -10.63 -3.95 31.41
N HIS A 96 -11.37 -4.97 31.79
CA HIS A 96 -11.45 -5.53 33.14
C HIS A 96 -10.40 -6.61 33.45
N LEU A 97 -9.60 -7.00 32.45
CA LEU A 97 -8.53 -7.98 32.57
C LEU A 97 -7.16 -7.30 32.54
N THR A 98 -6.21 -7.87 33.28
CA THR A 98 -4.81 -7.46 33.23
C THR A 98 -4.19 -7.76 31.85
N VAL A 99 -3.01 -7.23 31.55
CA VAL A 99 -2.23 -7.55 30.34
C VAL A 99 -2.03 -9.06 30.22
N ARG A 100 -1.56 -9.71 31.29
CA ARG A 100 -1.40 -11.17 31.37
C ARG A 100 -2.70 -11.90 31.04
N ASP A 101 -3.80 -11.50 31.65
CA ASP A 101 -5.09 -12.15 31.45
C ASP A 101 -5.69 -11.91 30.07
N ASN A 102 -5.45 -10.73 29.46
CA ASN A 102 -5.78 -10.46 28.07
C ASN A 102 -5.08 -11.44 27.13
N VAL A 103 -3.75 -11.60 27.27
CA VAL A 103 -2.97 -12.52 26.44
C VAL A 103 -3.34 -13.98 26.69
N ALA A 104 -3.55 -14.36 27.96
CA ALA A 104 -3.94 -15.71 28.35
C ALA A 104 -5.37 -16.10 27.93
N TYR A 105 -6.21 -15.15 27.56
CA TYR A 105 -7.66 -15.35 27.41
C TYR A 105 -8.02 -16.49 26.43
N GLY A 106 -7.43 -16.47 25.23
CA GLY A 106 -7.67 -17.50 24.22
C GLY A 106 -7.22 -18.90 24.65
N LEU A 107 -6.11 -18.99 25.37
CA LEU A 107 -5.58 -20.25 25.93
C LEU A 107 -6.47 -20.80 27.05
N LYS A 108 -7.00 -19.90 27.91
CA LYS A 108 -7.95 -20.28 28.99
C LYS A 108 -9.24 -20.87 28.43
N ILE A 109 -9.81 -20.24 27.38
CA ILE A 109 -11.02 -20.76 26.69
C ILE A 109 -10.75 -22.13 26.09
N ARG A 110 -9.55 -22.36 25.53
CA ARG A 110 -9.13 -23.66 24.98
C ARG A 110 -8.74 -24.67 26.06
N LYS A 111 -8.92 -24.32 27.34
CA LYS A 111 -8.63 -25.17 28.50
C LYS A 111 -7.19 -25.74 28.54
N ARG A 112 -6.20 -24.95 28.09
CA ARG A 112 -4.79 -25.34 28.16
C ARG A 112 -4.31 -25.44 29.62
N PRO A 113 -3.29 -26.27 29.94
CA PRO A 113 -2.70 -26.38 31.25
C PRO A 113 -2.19 -25.02 31.77
N LYS A 114 -2.36 -24.75 33.08
CA LYS A 114 -1.95 -23.48 33.69
C LYS A 114 -0.45 -23.18 33.55
N ALA A 115 0.40 -24.22 33.59
CA ALA A 115 1.84 -24.07 33.40
C ALA A 115 2.16 -23.63 31.98
N GLU A 116 1.60 -24.29 30.95
CA GLU A 116 1.74 -23.93 29.54
C GLU A 116 1.29 -22.48 29.27
N ILE A 117 0.11 -22.09 29.84
CA ILE A 117 -0.38 -20.72 29.70
C ILE A 117 0.61 -19.71 30.28
N ARG A 118 1.14 -19.98 31.49
CA ARG A 118 2.08 -19.08 32.15
C ARG A 118 3.35 -18.90 31.29
N ASP A 119 3.98 -20.00 30.92
CA ASP A 119 5.25 -19.98 30.24
C ASP A 119 5.13 -19.32 28.85
N LYS A 120 4.04 -19.60 28.13
CA LYS A 120 3.77 -19.00 26.83
C LYS A 120 3.46 -17.51 26.92
N VAL A 121 2.65 -17.08 27.89
CA VAL A 121 2.32 -15.67 28.08
C VAL A 121 3.55 -14.87 28.49
N ASP A 122 4.37 -15.40 29.40
CA ASP A 122 5.59 -14.74 29.86
C ASP A 122 6.58 -14.55 28.69
N ASN A 123 6.81 -15.60 27.88
CA ASN A 123 7.61 -15.51 26.69
C ASN A 123 7.08 -14.48 25.68
N LEU A 124 5.78 -14.50 25.37
CA LEU A 124 5.18 -13.52 24.44
C LEU A 124 5.30 -12.09 24.95
N LEU A 125 5.09 -11.86 26.24
CA LEU A 125 5.24 -10.52 26.83
C LEU A 125 6.70 -10.05 26.81
N GLU A 126 7.66 -10.94 26.94
CA GLU A 126 9.08 -10.65 26.80
C GLU A 126 9.44 -10.27 25.37
N VAL A 127 9.13 -11.13 24.39
CA VAL A 127 9.38 -10.89 22.95
C VAL A 127 8.74 -9.58 22.49
N LEU A 128 7.55 -9.24 23.02
CA LEU A 128 6.80 -8.06 22.65
C LEU A 128 7.19 -6.80 23.46
N GLY A 129 8.24 -6.87 24.29
CA GLY A 129 8.72 -5.75 25.09
C GLY A 129 7.70 -5.25 26.10
N LEU A 130 6.90 -6.17 26.64
CA LEU A 130 5.90 -5.90 27.68
C LEU A 130 6.27 -6.53 29.03
N SER A 131 7.54 -6.92 29.22
CA SER A 131 8.07 -7.36 30.51
C SER A 131 7.80 -6.29 31.57
N GLY A 132 7.31 -6.69 32.73
CA GLY A 132 6.94 -5.77 33.83
C GLY A 132 5.55 -5.14 33.71
N PHE A 133 4.80 -5.38 32.63
CA PHE A 133 3.43 -4.87 32.47
C PHE A 133 2.35 -5.90 32.79
N HIS A 134 2.70 -7.10 33.21
CA HIS A 134 1.81 -8.26 33.45
C HIS A 134 0.56 -7.93 34.26
N GLY A 135 0.72 -7.19 35.35
CA GLY A 135 -0.37 -6.82 36.27
C GLY A 135 -1.10 -5.53 35.92
N ARG A 136 -0.67 -4.80 34.87
CA ARG A 136 -1.34 -3.57 34.45
C ARG A 136 -2.61 -3.86 33.68
N TYR A 137 -3.52 -2.89 33.71
CA TYR A 137 -4.75 -2.89 32.91
C TYR A 137 -4.56 -2.12 31.59
N PRO A 138 -5.38 -2.37 30.55
CA PRO A 138 -5.25 -1.71 29.25
C PRO A 138 -5.29 -0.17 29.29
N ASN A 139 -6.02 0.42 30.23
CA ASN A 139 -6.09 1.88 30.41
C ASN A 139 -4.80 2.48 30.99
N GLN A 140 -3.90 1.67 31.52
CA GLN A 140 -2.59 2.08 32.05
C GLN A 140 -1.46 1.94 31.02
N LEU A 141 -1.79 1.59 29.78
CA LEU A 141 -0.84 1.37 28.70
C LEU A 141 -0.87 2.53 27.69
N SER A 142 0.27 2.82 27.07
CA SER A 142 0.32 3.68 25.87
C SER A 142 -0.39 3.02 24.68
N GLY A 143 -0.64 3.77 23.59
CA GLY A 143 -1.22 3.24 22.37
C GLY A 143 -0.43 2.04 21.80
N GLY A 144 0.89 2.20 21.65
CA GLY A 144 1.76 1.13 21.15
C GLY A 144 1.84 -0.08 22.09
N GLN A 145 1.79 0.14 23.41
CA GLN A 145 1.74 -0.97 24.38
C GLN A 145 0.41 -1.74 24.29
N ARG A 146 -0.73 -1.05 24.12
CA ARG A 146 -2.04 -1.71 23.90
C ARG A 146 -2.03 -2.54 22.63
N GLN A 147 -1.42 -2.03 21.57
CA GLN A 147 -1.31 -2.75 20.32
C GLN A 147 -0.45 -4.00 20.45
N ARG A 148 0.76 -3.90 21.07
CA ARG A 148 1.61 -5.06 21.31
C ARG A 148 0.89 -6.11 22.19
N MET A 149 0.10 -5.69 23.16
CA MET A 149 -0.74 -6.61 23.94
C MET A 149 -1.81 -7.30 23.08
N ALA A 150 -2.46 -6.57 22.16
CA ALA A 150 -3.45 -7.15 21.26
C ALA A 150 -2.81 -8.18 20.30
N LEU A 151 -1.60 -7.90 19.84
CA LEU A 151 -0.82 -8.82 19.02
C LEU A 151 -0.36 -10.04 19.81
N ALA A 152 0.12 -9.87 21.07
CA ALA A 152 0.41 -10.98 21.97
C ALA A 152 -0.78 -11.91 22.13
N ARG A 153 -1.97 -11.32 22.34
CA ARG A 153 -3.22 -12.09 22.45
C ARG A 153 -3.56 -12.87 21.18
N ALA A 154 -3.35 -12.28 20.02
CA ALA A 154 -3.59 -12.94 18.73
C ALA A 154 -2.60 -14.08 18.47
N LEU A 155 -1.32 -13.91 18.82
CA LEU A 155 -0.27 -14.91 18.66
C LEU A 155 -0.33 -16.03 19.71
N ALA A 156 -0.90 -15.76 20.91
CA ALA A 156 -0.94 -16.72 22.00
C ALA A 156 -1.61 -18.06 21.64
N VAL A 157 -2.51 -18.04 20.67
CA VAL A 157 -3.27 -19.23 20.24
C VAL A 157 -2.63 -20.02 19.11
N ASP A 158 -1.37 -19.73 18.74
CA ASP A 158 -0.65 -20.31 17.61
C ASP A 158 -1.48 -20.27 16.32
N PRO A 159 -1.76 -19.06 15.80
CA PRO A 159 -2.57 -18.95 14.62
C PRO A 159 -1.80 -19.41 13.37
N GLU A 160 -2.50 -20.05 12.43
CA GLU A 160 -1.97 -20.37 11.10
C GLU A 160 -1.83 -19.11 10.24
N VAL A 161 -2.70 -18.12 10.50
CA VAL A 161 -2.76 -16.83 9.80
C VAL A 161 -3.01 -15.71 10.79
N LEU A 162 -2.33 -14.59 10.61
CA LEU A 162 -2.50 -13.36 11.37
C LEU A 162 -3.13 -12.28 10.49
N LEU A 163 -4.24 -11.71 10.95
CA LEU A 163 -4.98 -10.66 10.26
C LEU A 163 -4.94 -9.37 11.10
N LEU A 164 -4.45 -8.28 10.53
CA LEU A 164 -4.25 -7.00 11.20
C LEU A 164 -5.08 -5.91 10.50
N ASP A 165 -6.10 -5.39 11.18
CA ASP A 165 -6.97 -4.33 10.66
C ASP A 165 -6.49 -2.96 11.15
N GLU A 166 -5.82 -2.18 10.30
CA GLU A 166 -5.23 -0.86 10.56
C GLU A 166 -4.45 -0.78 11.89
N PRO A 167 -3.44 -1.64 12.09
CA PRO A 167 -2.79 -1.76 13.39
C PRO A 167 -2.03 -0.49 13.81
N PHE A 168 -1.72 0.43 12.92
CA PHE A 168 -0.92 1.63 13.19
C PHE A 168 -1.75 2.92 13.28
N GLY A 169 -3.06 2.86 13.07
CA GLY A 169 -3.92 4.03 12.79
C GLY A 169 -4.04 5.09 13.90
N ALA A 170 -3.87 4.76 15.16
CA ALA A 170 -4.10 5.68 16.30
C ALA A 170 -2.82 6.04 17.07
N LEU A 171 -1.66 6.01 16.39
CA LEU A 171 -0.35 6.22 17.01
C LEU A 171 0.33 7.50 16.50
N ASP A 172 1.13 8.12 17.35
CA ASP A 172 2.05 9.18 16.92
C ASP A 172 3.13 8.66 15.97
N ALA A 173 3.75 9.55 15.18
CA ALA A 173 4.65 9.19 14.08
C ALA A 173 5.83 8.32 14.55
N LYS A 174 6.46 8.67 15.70
CA LYS A 174 7.61 7.92 16.21
C LYS A 174 7.23 6.52 16.70
N VAL A 175 6.14 6.41 17.44
CA VAL A 175 5.64 5.12 17.93
C VAL A 175 5.22 4.23 16.76
N ARG A 176 4.67 4.83 15.69
CA ARG A 176 4.31 4.12 14.46
C ARG A 176 5.54 3.56 13.75
N GLU A 177 6.59 4.35 13.60
CA GLU A 177 7.86 3.92 13.01
C GLU A 177 8.51 2.77 13.80
N ASP A 178 8.64 2.93 15.12
CA ASP A 178 9.18 1.90 16.02
C ASP A 178 8.39 0.58 15.90
N LEU A 179 7.09 0.70 15.75
CA LEU A 179 6.20 -0.45 15.71
C LEU A 179 6.21 -1.16 14.35
N ARG A 180 6.37 -0.42 13.24
CA ARG A 180 6.59 -1.01 11.90
C ARG A 180 7.88 -1.82 11.88
N ALA A 181 8.99 -1.21 12.29
CA ALA A 181 10.28 -1.89 12.37
C ALA A 181 10.22 -3.13 13.28
N TRP A 182 9.45 -3.03 14.37
CA TRP A 182 9.25 -4.16 15.27
C TRP A 182 8.37 -5.26 14.63
N LEU A 183 7.26 -4.91 13.94
CA LEU A 183 6.41 -5.89 13.26
C LEU A 183 7.18 -6.64 12.16
N ARG A 184 8.04 -5.93 11.43
CA ARG A 184 8.90 -6.55 10.42
C ARG A 184 9.84 -7.58 11.05
N ARG A 185 10.56 -7.21 12.12
CA ARG A 185 11.43 -8.15 12.85
C ARG A 185 10.67 -9.37 13.38
N LEU A 186 9.50 -9.15 13.98
CA LEU A 186 8.67 -10.25 14.47
C LEU A 186 8.26 -11.19 13.34
N HIS A 187 7.88 -10.64 12.19
CA HIS A 187 7.52 -11.45 11.02
C HIS A 187 8.71 -12.29 10.55
N ASP A 188 9.91 -11.71 10.48
CA ASP A 188 11.15 -12.40 10.11
C ASP A 188 11.55 -13.52 11.10
N GLU A 189 11.16 -13.41 12.37
CA GLU A 189 11.42 -14.42 13.39
C GLU A 189 10.38 -15.55 13.41
N VAL A 190 9.10 -15.21 13.26
CA VAL A 190 7.98 -16.15 13.48
C VAL A 190 7.45 -16.76 12.19
N HIS A 191 7.65 -16.09 11.05
CA HIS A 191 7.21 -16.51 9.71
C HIS A 191 5.72 -16.90 9.60
N VAL A 192 4.86 -16.29 10.43
CA VAL A 192 3.39 -16.50 10.34
C VAL A 192 2.85 -15.73 9.14
N THR A 193 2.08 -16.40 8.30
CA THR A 193 1.37 -15.73 7.20
C THR A 193 0.52 -14.59 7.72
N THR A 194 0.79 -13.38 7.27
CA THR A 194 0.18 -12.17 7.80
C THR A 194 -0.50 -11.36 6.70
N VAL A 195 -1.73 -10.91 6.93
CA VAL A 195 -2.42 -9.91 6.11
C VAL A 195 -2.60 -8.65 6.93
N LEU A 196 -2.07 -7.55 6.42
CA LEU A 196 -2.11 -6.22 7.02
C LEU A 196 -3.01 -5.31 6.20
N VAL A 197 -4.08 -4.76 6.78
CA VAL A 197 -4.87 -3.68 6.16
C VAL A 197 -4.30 -2.34 6.59
N THR A 198 -4.04 -1.47 5.63
CA THR A 198 -3.66 -0.08 5.88
C THR A 198 -4.16 0.84 4.75
N HIS A 199 -4.29 2.12 5.03
CA HIS A 199 -4.48 3.18 4.04
C HIS A 199 -3.20 4.03 3.87
N ASP A 200 -2.17 3.77 4.68
CA ASP A 200 -0.88 4.47 4.65
C ASP A 200 0.08 3.74 3.70
N GLN A 201 0.52 4.45 2.67
CA GLN A 201 1.43 3.92 1.63
C GLN A 201 2.80 3.57 2.22
N ALA A 202 3.33 4.44 3.10
CA ALA A 202 4.62 4.22 3.71
C ALA A 202 4.63 2.95 4.58
N GLU A 203 3.52 2.67 5.28
CA GLU A 203 3.37 1.43 6.05
C GLU A 203 3.45 0.18 5.16
N ALA A 204 2.70 0.19 4.04
CA ALA A 204 2.68 -0.95 3.13
C ALA A 204 4.05 -1.16 2.45
N LEU A 205 4.69 -0.07 1.99
CA LEU A 205 5.98 -0.13 1.30
C LEU A 205 7.14 -0.56 2.22
N ASP A 206 7.08 -0.19 3.52
CA ASP A 206 8.13 -0.44 4.50
C ASP A 206 8.08 -1.87 5.09
N VAL A 207 6.86 -2.39 5.31
CA VAL A 207 6.68 -3.61 6.11
C VAL A 207 6.38 -4.85 5.27
N ALA A 208 5.72 -4.72 4.12
CA ALA A 208 5.16 -5.84 3.39
C ALA A 208 6.15 -6.52 2.43
N ASP A 209 6.04 -7.85 2.28
CA ASP A 209 6.68 -8.60 1.20
C ASP A 209 5.90 -8.44 -0.11
N ARG A 210 4.57 -8.27 0.00
CA ARG A 210 3.66 -8.07 -1.12
C ARG A 210 2.61 -7.03 -0.79
N ILE A 211 2.18 -6.28 -1.79
CA ILE A 211 1.12 -5.29 -1.69
C ILE A 211 0.01 -5.67 -2.67
N ALA A 212 -1.22 -5.71 -2.19
CA ALA A 212 -2.42 -5.78 -3.01
C ALA A 212 -3.16 -4.43 -2.92
N VAL A 213 -3.26 -3.73 -4.03
CA VAL A 213 -3.95 -2.44 -4.12
C VAL A 213 -5.41 -2.68 -4.45
N LEU A 214 -6.29 -2.25 -3.53
CA LEU A 214 -7.74 -2.38 -3.64
C LEU A 214 -8.38 -1.03 -3.99
N ASN A 215 -9.31 -1.05 -4.95
CA ASN A 215 -10.11 0.11 -5.32
C ASN A 215 -11.53 -0.32 -5.66
N SER A 216 -12.54 0.36 -5.10
CA SER A 216 -13.95 0.11 -5.40
C SER A 216 -14.35 -1.36 -5.42
N GLY A 217 -13.88 -2.13 -4.41
CA GLY A 217 -14.19 -3.54 -4.26
C GLY A 217 -13.39 -4.49 -5.14
N ARG A 218 -12.44 -4.02 -5.95
CA ARG A 218 -11.62 -4.82 -6.87
C ARG A 218 -10.14 -4.71 -6.56
N ILE A 219 -9.37 -5.76 -6.85
CA ILE A 219 -7.90 -5.70 -6.80
C ILE A 219 -7.38 -5.15 -8.13
N GLU A 220 -6.70 -4.02 -8.07
CA GLU A 220 -6.09 -3.35 -9.23
C GLU A 220 -4.73 -3.96 -9.58
N GLN A 221 -3.93 -4.28 -8.56
CA GLN A 221 -2.59 -4.85 -8.73
C GLN A 221 -2.15 -5.61 -7.47
N VAL A 222 -1.38 -6.68 -7.67
CA VAL A 222 -0.64 -7.39 -6.62
C VAL A 222 0.80 -7.57 -7.06
N GLY A 223 1.75 -7.17 -6.21
CA GLY A 223 3.18 -7.32 -6.49
C GLY A 223 4.04 -7.08 -5.25
N SER A 224 5.36 -7.14 -5.40
CA SER A 224 6.29 -6.64 -4.39
C SER A 224 6.16 -5.10 -4.25
N PRO A 225 6.62 -4.50 -3.15
CA PRO A 225 6.64 -3.04 -3.00
C PRO A 225 7.27 -2.32 -4.19
N THR A 226 8.40 -2.82 -4.67
CA THR A 226 9.10 -2.27 -5.83
C THR A 226 8.28 -2.39 -7.11
N GLU A 227 7.68 -3.56 -7.38
CA GLU A 227 6.85 -3.77 -8.58
C GLU A 227 5.65 -2.84 -8.64
N VAL A 228 4.88 -2.70 -7.54
CA VAL A 228 3.69 -1.82 -7.55
C VAL A 228 4.04 -0.34 -7.62
N TYR A 229 5.21 0.06 -7.09
CA TYR A 229 5.66 1.45 -7.14
C TYR A 229 6.27 1.82 -8.50
N ASP A 230 7.12 0.96 -9.05
CA ASP A 230 7.94 1.21 -10.24
C ASP A 230 7.25 0.84 -11.55
N ALA A 231 6.33 -0.13 -11.51
CA ALA A 231 5.56 -0.60 -12.65
C ALA A 231 4.07 -0.67 -12.31
N PRO A 232 3.42 0.48 -12.03
CA PRO A 232 2.00 0.53 -11.69
C PRO A 232 1.15 0.05 -12.87
N ALA A 233 0.16 -0.81 -12.57
CA ALA A 233 -0.71 -1.40 -13.59
C ALA A 233 -1.59 -0.37 -14.31
N ASN A 234 -1.92 0.74 -13.64
CA ASN A 234 -2.75 1.80 -14.19
C ASN A 234 -2.50 3.16 -13.47
N ALA A 235 -3.12 4.21 -14.00
CA ALA A 235 -3.00 5.56 -13.47
C ALA A 235 -3.50 5.69 -12.02
N PHE A 236 -4.51 4.89 -11.63
CA PHE A 236 -5.00 4.88 -10.25
C PHE A 236 -3.91 4.38 -9.30
N VAL A 237 -3.32 3.21 -9.57
CA VAL A 237 -2.25 2.65 -8.73
C VAL A 237 -1.07 3.63 -8.64
N MET A 238 -0.69 4.24 -9.76
CA MET A 238 0.37 5.23 -9.77
C MET A 238 0.07 6.43 -8.87
N SER A 239 -1.09 7.06 -9.04
CA SER A 239 -1.48 8.24 -8.27
C SER A 239 -1.74 7.93 -6.80
N PHE A 240 -2.24 6.73 -6.52
CA PHE A 240 -2.50 6.29 -5.16
C PHE A 240 -1.21 6.01 -4.38
N LEU A 241 -0.14 5.53 -5.01
CA LEU A 241 1.13 5.21 -4.35
C LEU A 241 2.11 6.39 -4.23
N GLY A 242 1.71 7.58 -4.57
CA GLY A 242 2.52 8.78 -4.40
C GLY A 242 2.18 9.87 -5.41
N ALA A 243 2.85 11.01 -5.26
CA ALA A 243 2.65 12.15 -6.13
C ALA A 243 2.96 11.79 -7.61
N VAL A 244 2.17 12.38 -8.51
CA VAL A 244 2.30 12.20 -9.95
C VAL A 244 2.28 13.57 -10.62
N SER A 245 3.12 13.77 -11.61
CA SER A 245 3.15 14.92 -12.49
C SER A 245 2.82 14.49 -13.92
N ALA A 246 2.11 15.35 -14.65
CA ALA A 246 1.88 15.16 -16.08
C ALA A 246 2.93 15.97 -16.87
N LEU A 247 3.81 15.30 -17.59
CA LEU A 247 4.84 15.95 -18.41
C LEU A 247 4.77 15.40 -19.85
N ASN A 248 4.51 16.28 -20.82
CA ASN A 248 4.38 15.90 -22.24
C ASN A 248 3.37 14.77 -22.50
N GLY A 249 2.25 14.76 -21.78
CA GLY A 249 1.21 13.73 -21.90
C GLY A 249 1.50 12.41 -21.17
N ALA A 250 2.68 12.25 -20.58
CA ALA A 250 3.04 11.10 -19.78
C ALA A 250 2.85 11.38 -18.28
N LEU A 251 2.45 10.36 -17.51
CA LEU A 251 2.43 10.40 -16.04
C LEU A 251 3.82 10.00 -15.54
N VAL A 252 4.43 10.85 -14.70
CA VAL A 252 5.78 10.67 -14.19
C VAL A 252 5.83 10.95 -12.68
N ARG A 253 6.79 10.37 -11.98
CA ARG A 253 7.06 10.72 -10.59
C ARG A 253 7.77 12.07 -10.51
N PRO A 254 7.47 12.96 -9.56
CA PRO A 254 8.16 14.24 -9.41
C PRO A 254 9.69 14.12 -9.24
N HIS A 255 10.17 13.05 -8.61
CA HIS A 255 11.60 12.79 -8.43
C HIS A 255 12.28 12.20 -9.68
N ASP A 256 11.50 11.72 -10.65
CA ASP A 256 11.99 11.31 -11.96
C ASP A 256 12.07 12.48 -12.95
N ILE A 257 11.69 13.69 -12.52
CA ILE A 257 11.82 14.91 -13.34
C ILE A 257 13.13 15.60 -12.99
N ARG A 258 14.04 15.61 -13.95
CA ARG A 258 15.28 16.37 -13.83
C ARG A 258 15.06 17.81 -14.25
N VAL A 259 15.66 18.73 -13.50
CA VAL A 259 15.64 20.18 -13.74
C VAL A 259 17.05 20.65 -14.09
N GLY A 260 17.19 21.49 -15.11
CA GLY A 260 18.46 22.09 -15.52
C GLY A 260 18.30 23.54 -15.97
N ARG A 261 19.36 24.35 -15.85
CA ARG A 261 19.40 25.72 -16.33
C ARG A 261 19.50 25.79 -17.87
N THR A 262 20.04 24.74 -18.50
CA THR A 262 20.14 24.59 -19.94
C THR A 262 19.58 23.24 -20.39
N PRO A 263 19.23 23.09 -21.69
CA PRO A 263 18.76 21.79 -22.21
C PRO A 263 19.76 20.66 -21.94
N GLU A 264 21.07 20.94 -22.07
CA GLU A 264 22.14 19.95 -21.92
C GLU A 264 22.20 19.46 -20.44
N MET A 265 21.99 20.35 -19.46
CA MET A 265 21.94 19.99 -18.04
C MET A 265 20.73 19.09 -17.71
N ALA A 266 19.61 19.28 -18.40
CA ALA A 266 18.45 18.41 -18.25
C ALA A 266 18.69 17.03 -18.88
N VAL A 267 19.58 16.92 -19.87
CA VAL A 267 19.93 15.66 -20.57
C VAL A 267 21.10 14.95 -19.91
N ALA A 268 22.05 15.65 -19.27
CA ALA A 268 23.27 15.06 -18.70
C ALA A 268 22.94 13.99 -17.65
N ALA A 269 23.47 12.78 -17.87
CA ALA A 269 23.27 11.54 -17.12
C ALA A 269 21.90 10.85 -17.35
N ALA A 270 21.65 10.44 -18.61
CA ALA A 270 20.65 9.43 -18.90
C ALA A 270 21.30 8.04 -18.73
N ASP A 271 21.01 7.34 -17.64
CA ASP A 271 21.22 5.91 -17.57
C ASP A 271 20.16 5.25 -18.46
N GLY A 272 20.63 4.76 -19.62
CA GLY A 272 19.81 4.39 -20.75
C GLY A 272 19.00 3.11 -20.57
N THR A 273 17.79 3.19 -20.03
CA THR A 273 16.79 2.10 -20.16
C THR A 273 15.35 2.61 -19.99
N GLY A 274 14.95 3.69 -20.64
CA GLY A 274 13.55 4.10 -20.62
C GLY A 274 13.24 5.07 -21.75
N GLU A 275 12.02 5.05 -22.26
CA GLU A 275 11.51 6.10 -23.15
C GLU A 275 11.60 7.45 -22.42
N SER A 276 12.56 8.28 -22.82
CA SER A 276 12.71 9.62 -22.26
C SER A 276 11.81 10.57 -23.00
N THR A 277 10.99 11.32 -22.28
CA THR A 277 10.28 12.46 -22.84
C THR A 277 11.31 13.51 -23.31
N GLY A 278 11.00 14.23 -24.39
CA GLY A 278 11.84 15.35 -24.86
C GLY A 278 12.03 16.41 -23.77
N VAL A 279 13.08 17.23 -23.91
CA VAL A 279 13.32 18.37 -23.00
C VAL A 279 12.22 19.41 -23.20
N THR A 280 11.63 19.84 -22.10
CA THR A 280 10.55 20.84 -22.06
C THR A 280 11.04 22.09 -21.35
N ARG A 281 10.78 23.26 -21.91
CA ARG A 281 10.99 24.55 -21.26
C ARG A 281 9.86 24.83 -20.28
N ALA A 282 10.17 25.23 -19.05
CA ALA A 282 9.21 25.56 -18.02
C ALA A 282 9.62 26.79 -17.23
N VAL A 283 8.66 27.39 -16.54
CA VAL A 283 8.88 28.52 -15.62
C VAL A 283 8.67 28.01 -14.19
N VAL A 284 9.53 28.43 -13.28
CA VAL A 284 9.43 28.14 -11.86
C VAL A 284 8.35 29.01 -11.25
N ASP A 285 7.27 28.42 -10.79
CA ASP A 285 6.18 29.15 -10.12
C ASP A 285 6.43 29.29 -8.64
N ARG A 286 6.92 28.21 -7.99
CA ARG A 286 7.14 28.17 -6.55
C ARG A 286 8.21 27.16 -6.15
N ILE A 287 8.94 27.48 -5.08
CA ILE A 287 9.96 26.60 -4.49
C ILE A 287 9.62 26.36 -3.02
N VAL A 288 9.44 25.08 -2.63
CA VAL A 288 9.12 24.67 -1.27
C VAL A 288 10.21 23.75 -0.73
N VAL A 289 10.93 24.18 0.29
CA VAL A 289 11.97 23.37 0.94
C VAL A 289 11.34 22.49 2.02
N LEU A 290 11.47 21.18 1.88
CA LEU A 290 10.91 20.16 2.77
C LEU A 290 12.04 19.30 3.38
N GLY A 291 12.83 19.90 4.28
CA GLY A 291 13.98 19.24 4.89
C GLY A 291 15.10 18.96 3.89
N PHE A 292 15.32 17.70 3.53
CA PHE A 292 16.36 17.28 2.57
C PHE A 292 15.93 17.40 1.10
N GLU A 293 14.65 17.50 0.83
CA GLU A 293 14.09 17.63 -0.50
C GLU A 293 13.56 19.04 -0.78
N VAL A 294 13.53 19.40 -2.05
CA VAL A 294 12.96 20.66 -2.55
C VAL A 294 11.93 20.31 -3.63
N ARG A 295 10.72 20.77 -3.40
CA ARG A 295 9.62 20.70 -4.36
C ARG A 295 9.61 21.96 -5.19
N VAL A 296 9.70 21.82 -6.51
CA VAL A 296 9.65 22.89 -7.49
C VAL A 296 8.35 22.77 -8.28
N GLU A 297 7.45 23.72 -8.10
CA GLU A 297 6.22 23.82 -8.89
C GLU A 297 6.54 24.60 -10.18
N LEU A 298 6.11 24.06 -11.29
CA LEU A 298 6.54 24.48 -12.63
C LEU A 298 5.34 24.57 -13.58
N THR A 299 5.37 25.55 -14.47
CA THR A 299 4.44 25.64 -15.59
C THR A 299 5.18 25.44 -16.92
N SER A 300 4.69 24.50 -17.74
CA SER A 300 5.22 24.26 -19.08
C SER A 300 5.02 25.45 -19.99
N ALA A 301 6.09 25.96 -20.59
CA ALA A 301 6.01 27.07 -21.54
C ALA A 301 5.31 26.68 -22.86
N ALA A 302 5.25 25.40 -23.20
CA ALA A 302 4.64 24.91 -24.42
C ALA A 302 3.13 24.67 -24.27
N THR A 303 2.70 24.07 -23.13
CA THR A 303 1.32 23.65 -22.93
C THR A 303 0.55 24.48 -21.90
N GLY A 304 1.24 25.28 -21.10
CA GLY A 304 0.66 25.99 -19.94
C GLY A 304 0.26 25.04 -18.80
N GLY A 305 0.55 23.76 -18.91
CA GLY A 305 0.22 22.76 -17.88
C GLY A 305 1.14 22.88 -16.66
N ALA A 306 0.56 22.87 -15.46
CA ALA A 306 1.32 22.86 -14.21
C ALA A 306 1.76 21.44 -13.85
N PHE A 307 2.96 21.31 -13.32
CA PHE A 307 3.52 20.06 -12.81
C PHE A 307 4.55 20.32 -11.72
N THR A 308 4.97 19.28 -11.03
CA THR A 308 5.90 19.39 -9.92
C THR A 308 7.12 18.53 -10.17
N ALA A 309 8.31 19.07 -9.93
CA ALA A 309 9.56 18.32 -9.80
C ALA A 309 10.00 18.27 -8.35
N GLN A 310 10.65 17.16 -7.97
CA GLN A 310 11.23 16.97 -6.65
C GLN A 310 12.74 16.73 -6.81
N ILE A 311 13.54 17.62 -6.26
CA ILE A 311 15.00 17.57 -6.36
C ILE A 311 15.63 17.57 -4.97
N THR A 312 16.91 17.26 -4.88
CA THR A 312 17.62 17.35 -3.62
C THR A 312 17.90 18.82 -3.25
N ARG A 313 18.13 19.09 -1.97
CA ARG A 313 18.52 20.41 -1.52
C ARG A 313 19.84 20.87 -2.16
N GLY A 314 20.81 19.95 -2.30
CA GLY A 314 22.07 20.23 -2.97
C GLY A 314 21.91 20.62 -4.44
N ASP A 315 21.02 19.94 -5.17
CA ASP A 315 20.70 20.27 -6.57
C ASP A 315 20.04 21.66 -6.66
N ALA A 316 19.11 21.97 -5.76
CA ALA A 316 18.44 23.27 -5.73
C ALA A 316 19.43 24.41 -5.47
N GLU A 317 20.38 24.23 -4.53
CA GLU A 317 21.45 25.18 -4.24
C GLU A 317 22.42 25.33 -5.43
N ALA A 318 22.84 24.23 -6.06
CA ALA A 318 23.71 24.26 -7.23
C ALA A 318 23.06 24.93 -8.45
N LEU A 319 21.75 24.74 -8.62
CA LEU A 319 20.96 25.39 -9.67
C LEU A 319 20.63 26.85 -9.33
N ALA A 320 20.77 27.28 -8.06
CA ALA A 320 20.43 28.63 -7.58
C ALA A 320 19.03 29.09 -8.08
N LEU A 321 18.02 28.19 -7.99
CA LEU A 321 16.69 28.44 -8.52
C LEU A 321 15.98 29.56 -7.79
N GLN A 322 15.25 30.39 -8.56
CA GLN A 322 14.36 31.43 -8.06
C GLN A 322 12.99 31.33 -8.74
N GLU A 323 11.96 31.80 -8.08
CA GLU A 323 10.63 31.93 -8.67
C GLU A 323 10.68 32.89 -9.87
N GLY A 324 10.04 32.52 -10.97
CA GLY A 324 10.10 33.20 -12.26
C GLY A 324 11.23 32.77 -13.18
N ASP A 325 12.17 31.95 -12.71
CA ASP A 325 13.25 31.44 -13.57
C ASP A 325 12.72 30.57 -14.69
N THR A 326 13.35 30.67 -15.86
CA THR A 326 13.18 29.72 -16.94
C THR A 326 14.15 28.55 -16.74
N VAL A 327 13.60 27.34 -16.74
CA VAL A 327 14.34 26.08 -16.61
C VAL A 327 13.97 25.11 -17.72
N TYR A 328 14.77 24.06 -17.87
CA TYR A 328 14.56 22.97 -18.79
C TYR A 328 14.34 21.69 -17.97
N VAL A 329 13.32 20.92 -18.31
CA VAL A 329 12.96 19.72 -17.57
C VAL A 329 12.83 18.53 -18.49
N ARG A 330 13.10 17.34 -17.96
CA ARG A 330 12.96 16.09 -18.67
C ARG A 330 12.61 14.97 -17.68
N ALA A 331 11.72 14.08 -18.07
CA ALA A 331 11.52 12.83 -17.31
C ALA A 331 12.71 11.89 -17.60
N THR A 332 13.31 11.38 -16.54
CA THR A 332 14.37 10.38 -16.59
C THR A 332 13.80 8.98 -16.68
N ARG A 333 12.57 8.79 -16.16
CA ARG A 333 11.83 7.53 -16.19
C ARG A 333 10.35 7.81 -16.41
N VAL A 334 9.75 7.06 -17.34
CA VAL A 334 8.30 7.03 -17.56
C VAL A 334 7.83 5.61 -17.28
N PRO A 335 7.04 5.37 -16.20
CA PRO A 335 6.55 4.04 -15.92
C PRO A 335 5.63 3.54 -17.05
N PRO A 336 5.73 2.27 -17.47
CA PRO A 336 4.80 1.69 -18.43
C PRO A 336 3.43 1.55 -17.76
N ILE A 337 2.45 2.36 -18.17
CA ILE A 337 1.07 2.28 -17.64
C ILE A 337 0.20 1.64 -18.72
N ALA A 338 -0.43 0.52 -18.42
CA ALA A 338 -1.39 -0.10 -19.32
C ALA A 338 -2.61 0.83 -19.50
N GLY A 339 -2.89 1.23 -20.74
CA GLY A 339 -4.05 2.08 -21.09
C GLY A 339 -3.79 3.60 -21.13
N ALA A 340 -2.57 4.09 -20.93
CA ALA A 340 -2.22 5.44 -21.35
C ALA A 340 -2.20 5.47 -22.88
N ALA A 341 -3.11 6.24 -23.49
CA ALA A 341 -3.08 6.44 -24.94
C ALA A 341 -1.70 7.01 -25.34
N PRO A 342 -1.07 6.53 -26.43
CA PRO A 342 0.17 7.11 -26.91
C PRO A 342 -0.08 8.60 -27.20
N ALA A 343 0.83 9.46 -26.79
CA ALA A 343 0.80 10.87 -27.13
C ALA A 343 0.63 10.98 -28.64
N VAL A 344 -0.46 11.62 -29.07
CA VAL A 344 -0.72 11.88 -30.49
C VAL A 344 0.43 12.72 -31.02
N GLY A 345 1.32 12.10 -31.79
CA GLY A 345 2.30 12.80 -32.58
C GLY A 345 1.54 13.69 -33.56
N ASP A 346 1.84 14.97 -33.51
CA ASP A 346 1.30 15.98 -34.42
C ASP A 346 1.90 15.76 -35.84
N ASP A 347 1.30 14.85 -36.61
CA ASP A 347 1.49 14.72 -38.05
C ASP A 347 0.42 15.55 -38.75
N SER A 348 0.47 16.89 -38.61
CA SER A 348 -0.22 17.83 -39.46
C SER A 348 0.69 18.32 -40.58
N ALA A 349 0.91 17.46 -41.56
CA ALA A 349 1.41 17.88 -42.87
C ALA A 349 0.40 17.52 -43.96
N GLY A 350 -0.39 18.48 -44.37
CA GLY A 350 -0.86 18.68 -45.71
C GLY A 350 -1.83 17.70 -46.33
N SER A 351 -3.12 18.03 -46.30
CA SER A 351 -3.96 17.93 -47.50
C SER A 351 -5.22 18.77 -47.37
N THR A 352 -5.28 19.84 -48.12
CA THR A 352 -6.46 20.63 -48.43
C THR A 352 -7.51 19.77 -49.16
N PRO A 353 -8.79 19.77 -48.78
CA PRO A 353 -9.84 19.26 -49.64
C PRO A 353 -10.36 20.38 -50.56
N SER A 354 -10.27 20.09 -51.83
CA SER A 354 -10.88 20.83 -52.96
C SER A 354 -12.39 20.88 -52.83
N ALA A 355 -12.93 22.07 -53.03
CA ALA A 355 -14.37 22.30 -53.14
C ALA A 355 -14.92 21.74 -54.47
N ALA A 356 -15.95 20.93 -54.43
CA ALA A 356 -16.88 20.72 -55.56
C ALA A 356 -18.30 20.35 -55.10
N GLN A 357 -19.13 21.28 -55.35
CA GLN A 357 -20.49 21.22 -55.94
C GLN A 357 -21.71 20.71 -55.12
N ILE A 358 -22.51 21.69 -54.89
CA ILE A 358 -23.92 21.68 -54.56
C ILE A 358 -24.73 20.98 -55.68
N GLY A 359 -25.61 20.06 -55.29
CA GLY A 359 -26.69 19.48 -56.10
C GLY A 359 -28.01 19.49 -55.34
N VAL A 360 -28.89 20.40 -55.79
CA VAL A 360 -30.27 20.55 -55.32
C VAL A 360 -31.20 19.52 -56.00
N GLY A 361 -32.23 19.07 -55.28
CA GLY A 361 -33.39 18.30 -55.78
C GLY A 361 -33.99 17.48 -54.65
N GLY A 362 -35.09 17.72 -54.05
CA GLY A 362 -36.44 18.05 -54.44
C GLY A 362 -37.27 16.76 -54.60
N GLN A 363 -37.94 16.31 -53.55
CA GLN A 363 -39.36 16.01 -53.38
C GLN A 363 -39.62 15.50 -51.98
#